data_91f99f9dcc709762df57e5fa01c0d2b3
#
_entry.id   91f99f9dcc709762df57e5fa01c0d2b3
#
_cell.length_a   1.000
_cell.length_b   1.000
_cell.length_c   1.000
_cell.angle_alpha   90.00
_cell.angle_beta   90.00
_cell.angle_gamma   90.00
#
_symmetry.space_group_name_H-M   'P 1'
#
loop_
_entity.id
_entity.type
_entity.pdbx_description
1 polymer ?
#
loop_
_entity_poly.entity_id
_entity_poly.type
_entity_poly.pdbx_seq_one_letter_code
_entity_poly.pdbx_strand_id
1 'polypeptide(L)'
;GYKVEIVSMGFDALIPALNSGNIDVVAAGMSINEERQKAVTFSEPYYTSGLIVMVNKDNNEVKSVKDLEGKRIACQIGTTGEKNARKVANAKVTAFNTNDEAVMELKNKGVDAIINDSPVVGYYLAQGGNNSMKTVGDIMEAEQYGLAVKKGNDKLAGEINKALAELKKNGEYDKIYKTWFGEVKK
;
A
#
# COMPACT_ATOMS: atom_id res chain seq x y z
N GLY A 1 6.95 8.17 -26.98
CA GLY A 1 6.45 7.52 -25.79
C GLY A 1 6.85 6.05 -25.75
N TYR A 2 6.71 5.42 -24.60
CA TYR A 2 6.98 3.99 -24.42
C TYR A 2 5.73 3.16 -24.69
N LYS A 3 5.91 1.95 -25.21
CA LYS A 3 4.87 0.93 -25.16
C LYS A 3 4.91 0.30 -23.75
N VAL A 4 3.78 0.30 -23.07
CA VAL A 4 3.66 -0.24 -21.72
C VAL A 4 3.03 -1.63 -21.77
N GLU A 5 3.66 -2.59 -21.09
CA GLU A 5 3.12 -3.91 -20.82
C GLU A 5 2.96 -4.06 -19.31
N ILE A 6 1.77 -4.45 -18.86
CA ILE A 6 1.47 -4.60 -17.43
C ILE A 6 1.67 -6.06 -17.05
N VAL A 7 2.56 -6.30 -16.07
CA VAL A 7 2.84 -7.61 -15.48
C VAL A 7 2.42 -7.58 -14.02
N SER A 8 1.56 -8.52 -13.62
CA SER A 8 1.11 -8.68 -12.23
C SER A 8 1.92 -9.75 -11.51
N MET A 9 2.37 -9.45 -10.28
CA MET A 9 3.11 -10.38 -9.44
C MET A 9 2.92 -10.06 -7.95
N GLY A 10 3.38 -10.93 -7.05
CA GLY A 10 3.38 -10.68 -5.62
C GLY A 10 4.21 -9.45 -5.25
N PHE A 11 3.77 -8.71 -4.23
CA PHE A 11 4.40 -7.44 -3.85
C PHE A 11 5.86 -7.61 -3.44
N ASP A 12 6.18 -8.67 -2.73
CA ASP A 12 7.53 -9.04 -2.29
C ASP A 12 8.48 -9.41 -3.46
N ALA A 13 7.92 -9.85 -4.60
CA ALA A 13 8.67 -10.18 -5.80
C ALA A 13 9.04 -8.95 -6.66
N LEU A 14 8.41 -7.78 -6.44
CA LEU A 14 8.56 -6.60 -7.30
C LEU A 14 10.00 -6.07 -7.35
N ILE A 15 10.64 -5.86 -6.20
CA ILE A 15 12.03 -5.37 -6.15
C ILE A 15 13.03 -6.38 -6.74
N PRO A 16 12.95 -7.68 -6.40
CA PRO A 16 13.74 -8.70 -7.08
C PRO A 16 13.58 -8.72 -8.60
N ALA A 17 12.35 -8.65 -9.11
CA ALA A 17 12.05 -8.63 -10.54
C ALA A 17 12.62 -7.38 -11.24
N LEU A 18 12.52 -6.21 -10.57
CA LEU A 18 13.11 -4.96 -11.07
C LEU A 18 14.64 -5.04 -11.16
N ASN A 19 15.29 -5.59 -10.13
CA ASN A 19 16.75 -5.71 -10.08
C ASN A 19 17.30 -6.72 -11.08
N SER A 20 16.56 -7.81 -11.35
CA SER A 20 16.92 -8.79 -12.40
C SER A 20 16.64 -8.29 -13.82
N GLY A 21 15.89 -7.19 -13.98
CA GLY A 21 15.53 -6.65 -15.29
C GLY A 21 14.34 -7.36 -15.95
N ASN A 22 13.56 -8.13 -15.20
CA ASN A 22 12.32 -8.74 -15.69
C ASN A 22 11.18 -7.72 -15.85
N ILE A 23 11.26 -6.61 -15.12
CA ILE A 23 10.39 -5.43 -15.25
C ILE A 23 11.26 -4.18 -15.20
N ASP A 24 10.76 -3.08 -15.77
CA ASP A 24 11.47 -1.79 -15.83
C ASP A 24 11.00 -0.81 -14.77
N VAL A 25 9.72 -0.90 -14.39
CA VAL A 25 9.08 0.02 -13.44
C VAL A 25 8.14 -0.75 -12.51
N VAL A 26 8.15 -0.37 -11.23
CA VAL A 26 7.14 -0.80 -10.26
C VAL A 26 6.15 0.33 -10.05
N ALA A 27 4.87 0.06 -10.29
CA ALA A 27 3.74 0.95 -10.04
C ALA A 27 2.70 0.19 -9.19
N ALA A 28 2.91 0.14 -7.87
CA ALA A 28 2.17 -0.75 -6.98
C ALA A 28 1.87 -0.15 -5.59
N GLY A 29 1.71 1.17 -5.47
CA GLY A 29 1.54 1.82 -4.17
C GLY A 29 2.73 1.56 -3.25
N MET A 30 3.94 1.55 -3.80
CA MET A 30 5.13 1.23 -3.03
C MET A 30 5.61 2.44 -2.23
N SER A 31 5.56 2.33 -0.91
CA SER A 31 6.05 3.37 0.01
C SER A 31 7.56 3.56 -0.13
N ILE A 32 7.97 4.81 -0.28
CA ILE A 32 9.38 5.23 -0.28
C ILE A 32 9.89 5.12 1.16
N ASN A 33 10.96 4.34 1.37
CA ASN A 33 11.67 4.26 2.64
C ASN A 33 13.16 3.99 2.41
N GLU A 34 13.97 4.23 3.44
CA GLU A 34 15.43 4.09 3.37
C GLU A 34 15.91 2.69 2.95
N GLU A 35 15.22 1.66 3.41
CA GLU A 35 15.56 0.28 3.08
C GLU A 35 15.39 0.01 1.58
N ARG A 36 14.24 0.39 1.03
CA ARG A 36 13.94 0.24 -0.39
C ARG A 36 14.81 1.15 -1.27
N GLN A 37 15.12 2.38 -0.81
CA GLN A 37 16.01 3.30 -1.51
C GLN A 37 17.44 2.77 -1.66
N LYS A 38 17.89 1.86 -0.82
CA LYS A 38 19.18 1.16 -1.01
C LYS A 38 19.15 0.20 -2.21
N ALA A 39 17.98 -0.38 -2.49
CA ALA A 39 17.80 -1.41 -3.51
C ALA A 39 17.29 -0.89 -4.86
N VAL A 40 16.56 0.23 -4.88
CA VAL A 40 15.93 0.81 -6.07
C VAL A 40 16.10 2.32 -6.10
N THR A 41 15.85 2.95 -7.26
CA THR A 41 15.69 4.39 -7.40
C THR A 41 14.20 4.69 -7.50
N PHE A 42 13.70 5.64 -6.70
CA PHE A 42 12.31 6.09 -6.74
C PHE A 42 12.14 7.36 -7.58
N SER A 43 10.95 7.50 -8.14
CA SER A 43 10.46 8.80 -8.63
C SER A 43 10.21 9.77 -7.46
N GLU A 44 9.93 11.03 -7.80
CA GLU A 44 9.24 11.93 -6.87
C GLU A 44 7.92 11.29 -6.39
N PRO A 45 7.49 11.61 -5.16
CA PRO A 45 6.24 11.10 -4.62
C PRO A 45 5.04 11.48 -5.48
N TYR A 46 4.17 10.51 -5.73
CA TYR A 46 2.92 10.77 -6.45
C TYR A 46 1.68 10.71 -5.56
N TYR A 47 1.75 10.11 -4.38
CA TYR A 47 0.63 9.97 -3.45
C TYR A 47 1.12 9.97 -2.01
N THR A 48 0.33 10.57 -1.10
CA THR A 48 0.57 10.48 0.35
C THR A 48 -0.43 9.51 0.95
N SER A 49 0.09 8.49 1.61
CA SER A 49 -0.64 7.42 2.28
C SER A 49 -0.34 7.43 3.78
N GLY A 50 -0.75 6.40 4.43
CA GLY A 50 -0.41 6.02 5.81
C GLY A 50 -1.12 4.72 6.14
N LEU A 51 -0.68 4.04 7.18
CA LEU A 51 -1.24 2.77 7.60
C LEU A 51 -2.50 2.96 8.44
N ILE A 52 -3.44 2.03 8.31
CA ILE A 52 -4.67 2.01 9.12
C ILE A 52 -5.00 0.58 9.55
N VAL A 53 -5.70 0.46 10.66
CA VAL A 53 -6.23 -0.83 11.15
C VAL A 53 -7.62 -1.04 10.59
N MET A 54 -7.86 -2.20 10.00
CA MET A 54 -9.20 -2.66 9.58
C MET A 54 -9.60 -3.90 10.39
N VAL A 55 -10.85 -3.92 10.82
CA VAL A 55 -11.45 -5.00 11.61
C VAL A 55 -12.82 -5.39 11.07
N ASN A 56 -13.35 -6.54 11.47
CA ASN A 56 -14.74 -6.88 11.22
C ASN A 56 -15.68 -5.83 11.85
N LYS A 57 -16.81 -5.56 11.21
CA LYS A 57 -17.76 -4.51 11.63
C LYS A 57 -18.33 -4.73 13.02
N ASP A 58 -18.50 -5.98 13.42
CA ASP A 58 -18.98 -6.41 14.73
C ASP A 58 -17.88 -6.43 15.81
N ASN A 59 -16.61 -6.22 15.45
CA ASN A 59 -15.53 -6.10 16.41
C ASN A 59 -15.65 -4.77 17.17
N ASN A 60 -15.83 -4.84 18.50
CA ASN A 60 -15.91 -3.70 19.38
C ASN A 60 -14.75 -3.63 20.40
N GLU A 61 -13.83 -4.61 20.34
CA GLU A 61 -12.68 -4.69 21.25
C GLU A 61 -11.50 -3.85 20.73
N VAL A 62 -11.21 -3.95 19.43
CA VAL A 62 -10.10 -3.22 18.80
C VAL A 62 -10.60 -1.86 18.34
N LYS A 63 -10.05 -0.80 18.91
CA LYS A 63 -10.37 0.60 18.58
C LYS A 63 -9.17 1.35 17.99
N SER A 64 -7.97 0.79 18.12
CA SER A 64 -6.73 1.37 17.61
C SER A 64 -5.63 0.30 17.52
N VAL A 65 -4.47 0.68 16.97
CA VAL A 65 -3.28 -0.19 16.94
C VAL A 65 -2.84 -0.62 18.34
N LYS A 66 -3.11 0.14 19.38
CA LYS A 66 -2.73 -0.16 20.77
C LYS A 66 -3.48 -1.39 21.32
N ASP A 67 -4.66 -1.66 20.80
CA ASP A 67 -5.49 -2.79 21.23
C ASP A 67 -5.13 -4.10 20.50
N LEU A 68 -4.10 -4.07 19.67
CA LEU A 68 -3.64 -5.23 18.90
C LEU A 68 -2.63 -6.12 19.66
N GLU A 69 -2.19 -5.73 20.84
CA GLU A 69 -1.30 -6.57 21.66
C GLU A 69 -1.90 -7.97 21.85
N GLY A 70 -1.10 -8.99 21.54
CA GLY A 70 -1.51 -10.40 21.64
C GLY A 70 -2.55 -10.86 20.61
N LYS A 71 -3.05 -9.98 19.75
CA LYS A 71 -4.08 -10.29 18.72
C LYS A 71 -3.45 -10.96 17.49
N ARG A 72 -4.31 -11.57 16.69
CA ARG A 72 -3.96 -12.13 15.38
C ARG A 72 -4.08 -11.04 14.33
N ILE A 73 -3.00 -10.77 13.62
CA ILE A 73 -2.95 -9.69 12.62
C ILE A 73 -2.60 -10.27 11.27
N ALA A 74 -3.39 -9.97 10.23
CA ALA A 74 -3.03 -10.23 8.85
C ALA A 74 -2.41 -9.00 8.19
N CYS A 75 -1.55 -9.24 7.22
CA CYS A 75 -0.93 -8.22 6.38
C CYS A 75 -0.51 -8.84 5.04
N GLN A 76 -0.17 -8.01 4.06
CA GLN A 76 0.48 -8.50 2.85
C GLN A 76 1.99 -8.56 3.07
N ILE A 77 2.61 -9.65 2.60
CA ILE A 77 4.05 -9.89 2.73
C ILE A 77 4.87 -8.80 2.03
N GLY A 78 5.99 -8.40 2.63
CA GLY A 78 6.93 -7.41 2.07
C GLY A 78 6.48 -5.96 2.19
N THR A 79 5.32 -5.69 2.81
CA THR A 79 4.77 -4.33 2.96
C THR A 79 5.21 -3.63 4.25
N THR A 80 5.02 -2.32 4.29
CA THR A 80 5.17 -1.52 5.54
C THR A 80 4.11 -1.91 6.56
N GLY A 81 2.93 -2.37 6.13
CA GLY A 81 1.89 -2.95 6.98
C GLY A 81 2.39 -4.18 7.74
N GLU A 82 3.08 -5.11 7.06
CA GLU A 82 3.72 -6.24 7.73
C GLU A 82 4.76 -5.79 8.75
N LYS A 83 5.65 -4.87 8.36
CA LYS A 83 6.70 -4.35 9.23
C LYS A 83 6.11 -3.73 10.51
N ASN A 84 5.01 -3.00 10.39
CA ASN A 84 4.32 -2.42 11.54
C ASN A 84 3.55 -3.46 12.37
N ALA A 85 2.89 -4.43 11.74
CA ALA A 85 2.24 -5.53 12.45
C ALA A 85 3.22 -6.29 13.35
N ARG A 86 4.43 -6.56 12.85
CA ARG A 86 5.50 -7.27 13.61
C ARG A 86 6.09 -6.46 14.75
N LYS A 87 5.86 -5.14 14.82
CA LYS A 87 6.24 -4.31 15.98
C LYS A 87 5.24 -4.39 17.13
N VAL A 88 4.02 -4.92 16.88
CA VAL A 88 3.00 -5.04 17.91
C VAL A 88 3.37 -6.15 18.88
N ALA A 89 3.42 -5.81 20.16
CA ALA A 89 3.84 -6.74 21.21
C ALA A 89 2.96 -7.99 21.25
N ASN A 90 3.58 -9.16 21.32
CA ASN A 90 2.92 -10.47 21.45
C ASN A 90 1.90 -10.79 20.31
N ALA A 91 1.80 -9.99 19.26
CA ALA A 91 0.89 -10.23 18.15
C ALA A 91 1.28 -11.49 17.35
N LYS A 92 0.27 -12.23 16.89
CA LYS A 92 0.43 -13.35 15.97
C LYS A 92 0.21 -12.84 14.55
N VAL A 93 1.30 -12.56 13.84
CA VAL A 93 1.24 -11.98 12.50
C VAL A 93 1.28 -13.07 11.45
N THR A 94 0.28 -13.07 10.56
CA THR A 94 0.23 -13.91 9.36
C THR A 94 0.34 -13.01 8.13
N ALA A 95 1.40 -13.19 7.35
CA ALA A 95 1.61 -12.48 6.09
C ALA A 95 1.07 -13.31 4.93
N PHE A 96 0.25 -12.70 4.08
CA PHE A 96 -0.36 -13.30 2.90
C PHE A 96 0.27 -12.76 1.62
N ASN A 97 0.20 -13.51 0.53
CA ASN A 97 0.73 -13.06 -0.74
C ASN A 97 -0.06 -11.88 -1.32
N THR A 98 -1.36 -11.86 -1.08
CA THR A 98 -2.26 -10.82 -1.58
C THR A 98 -3.06 -10.17 -0.44
N ASN A 99 -3.53 -8.95 -0.68
CA ASN A 99 -4.47 -8.27 0.23
C ASN A 99 -5.81 -9.00 0.29
N ASP A 100 -6.25 -9.61 -0.80
CA ASP A 100 -7.53 -10.33 -0.86
C ASP A 100 -7.52 -11.54 0.07
N GLU A 101 -6.41 -12.29 0.12
CA GLU A 101 -6.24 -13.40 1.07
C GLU A 101 -6.31 -12.92 2.52
N ALA A 102 -5.62 -11.83 2.86
CA ALA A 102 -5.67 -11.23 4.18
C ALA A 102 -7.10 -10.79 4.56
N VAL A 103 -7.81 -10.17 3.62
CA VAL A 103 -9.22 -9.75 3.81
C VAL A 103 -10.14 -10.96 4.00
N MET A 104 -9.97 -12.02 3.23
CA MET A 104 -10.75 -13.27 3.39
C MET A 104 -10.52 -13.87 4.76
N GLU A 105 -9.27 -13.88 5.25
CA GLU A 105 -8.96 -14.40 6.58
C GLU A 105 -9.59 -13.56 7.69
N LEU A 106 -9.61 -12.23 7.56
CA LEU A 106 -10.32 -11.35 8.48
C LEU A 106 -11.83 -11.60 8.44
N LYS A 107 -12.41 -11.72 7.25
CA LYS A 107 -13.84 -11.99 7.07
C LYS A 107 -14.28 -13.32 7.72
N ASN A 108 -13.43 -14.33 7.61
CA ASN A 108 -13.65 -15.64 8.21
C ASN A 108 -13.32 -15.69 9.72
N LYS A 109 -12.92 -14.55 10.32
CA LYS A 109 -12.50 -14.43 11.73
C LYS A 109 -11.27 -15.30 12.10
N GLY A 110 -10.46 -15.66 11.11
CA GLY A 110 -9.19 -16.35 11.31
C GLY A 110 -8.14 -15.41 11.93
N VAL A 111 -8.27 -14.10 11.67
CA VAL A 111 -7.51 -13.02 12.32
C VAL A 111 -8.45 -11.97 12.93
N ASP A 112 -7.90 -11.12 13.79
CA ASP A 112 -8.66 -10.12 14.52
C ASP A 112 -8.60 -8.75 13.84
N ALA A 113 -7.53 -8.48 13.09
CA ALA A 113 -7.31 -7.23 12.39
C ALA A 113 -6.40 -7.38 11.16
N ILE A 114 -6.44 -6.37 10.29
CA ILE A 114 -5.47 -6.13 9.22
C ILE A 114 -4.80 -4.78 9.47
N ILE A 115 -3.49 -4.70 9.24
CA ILE A 115 -2.78 -3.42 9.08
C ILE A 115 -2.41 -3.28 7.62
N ASN A 116 -2.91 -2.22 6.98
CA ASN A 116 -2.68 -1.95 5.56
C ASN A 116 -2.77 -0.45 5.27
N ASP A 117 -2.40 -0.06 4.06
CA ASP A 117 -2.41 1.31 3.60
C ASP A 117 -3.84 1.87 3.49
N SER A 118 -4.03 3.07 3.99
CA SER A 118 -5.35 3.72 4.04
C SER A 118 -6.06 3.84 2.69
N PRO A 119 -5.40 4.15 1.54
CA PRO A 119 -6.07 4.18 0.25
C PRO A 119 -6.51 2.78 -0.23
N VAL A 120 -5.73 1.73 0.08
CA VAL A 120 -6.10 0.35 -0.27
C VAL A 120 -7.33 -0.09 0.51
N VAL A 121 -7.34 0.14 1.82
CA VAL A 121 -8.49 -0.15 2.69
C VAL A 121 -9.70 0.69 2.28
N GLY A 122 -9.50 1.99 2.03
CA GLY A 122 -10.58 2.90 1.60
C GLY A 122 -11.24 2.45 0.30
N TYR A 123 -10.44 2.05 -0.69
CA TYR A 123 -10.96 1.50 -1.95
C TYR A 123 -11.76 0.20 -1.71
N TYR A 124 -11.23 -0.75 -0.95
CA TYR A 124 -11.93 -1.98 -0.61
C TYR A 124 -13.28 -1.71 0.08
N LEU A 125 -13.30 -0.81 1.06
CA LEU A 125 -14.55 -0.45 1.76
C LEU A 125 -15.57 0.21 0.82
N ALA A 126 -15.13 1.06 -0.10
CA ALA A 126 -15.97 1.70 -1.10
C ALA A 126 -16.59 0.70 -2.11
N GLN A 127 -15.90 -0.42 -2.39
CA GLN A 127 -16.40 -1.50 -3.25
C GLN A 127 -17.36 -2.46 -2.52
N GLY A 128 -17.91 -2.08 -1.37
CA GLY A 128 -18.87 -2.85 -0.60
C GLY A 128 -18.30 -3.56 0.63
N GLY A 129 -17.01 -3.45 0.87
CA GLY A 129 -16.37 -4.00 2.07
C GLY A 129 -16.91 -3.41 3.38
N ASN A 130 -17.46 -2.18 3.33
CA ASN A 130 -18.08 -1.50 4.47
C ASN A 130 -19.33 -2.20 5.04
N ASN A 131 -19.89 -3.17 4.33
CA ASN A 131 -20.99 -3.98 4.84
C ASN A 131 -20.52 -4.91 5.96
N SER A 132 -19.28 -5.40 5.89
CA SER A 132 -18.71 -6.40 6.81
C SER A 132 -17.51 -5.91 7.61
N MET A 133 -16.88 -4.81 7.22
CA MET A 133 -15.65 -4.31 7.81
C MET A 133 -15.69 -2.82 8.09
N LYS A 134 -14.81 -2.35 8.97
CA LYS A 134 -14.60 -0.94 9.32
C LYS A 134 -13.13 -0.67 9.62
N THR A 135 -12.72 0.58 9.48
CA THR A 135 -11.45 1.06 10.01
C THR A 135 -11.60 1.50 11.46
N VAL A 136 -10.52 1.41 12.22
CA VAL A 136 -10.46 1.85 13.62
C VAL A 136 -9.14 2.59 13.87
N GLY A 137 -9.19 3.55 14.80
CA GLY A 137 -8.06 4.42 15.13
C GLY A 137 -7.73 5.44 14.04
N ASP A 138 -6.65 6.17 14.27
CA ASP A 138 -6.13 7.15 13.33
C ASP A 138 -5.18 6.53 12.32
N ILE A 139 -4.94 7.24 11.21
CA ILE A 139 -3.90 6.87 10.25
C ILE A 139 -2.55 6.97 10.96
N MET A 140 -1.82 5.84 10.97
CA MET A 140 -0.48 5.76 11.51
C MET A 140 0.52 6.19 10.45
N GLU A 141 1.65 6.72 10.86
CA GLU A 141 2.83 7.04 10.03
C GLU A 141 2.48 7.48 8.60
N ALA A 142 2.68 8.76 8.29
CA ALA A 142 2.53 9.23 6.92
C ALA A 142 3.57 8.55 6.01
N GLU A 143 3.11 8.00 4.91
CA GLU A 143 3.94 7.34 3.91
C GLU A 143 3.75 8.00 2.55
N GLN A 144 4.77 7.95 1.70
CA GLN A 144 4.70 8.48 0.35
C GLN A 144 4.93 7.35 -0.66
N TYR A 145 4.05 7.24 -1.66
CA TYR A 145 4.23 6.31 -2.76
C TYR A 145 5.10 6.91 -3.86
N GLY A 146 6.04 6.11 -4.34
CA GLY A 146 6.83 6.41 -5.53
C GLY A 146 6.77 5.28 -6.55
N LEU A 147 7.02 5.63 -7.80
CA LEU A 147 7.30 4.65 -8.84
C LEU A 147 8.77 4.24 -8.70
N ALA A 148 9.06 2.93 -8.68
CA ALA A 148 10.43 2.47 -8.52
C ALA A 148 11.00 1.97 -9.84
N VAL A 149 12.27 2.27 -10.08
CA VAL A 149 13.07 1.80 -11.21
C VAL A 149 14.32 1.12 -10.68
N LYS A 150 14.99 0.33 -11.51
CA LYS A 150 16.24 -0.31 -11.13
C LYS A 150 17.23 0.70 -10.57
N LYS A 151 17.94 0.33 -9.51
CA LYS A 151 18.90 1.19 -8.84
C LYS A 151 19.91 1.80 -9.82
N GLY A 152 20.03 3.14 -9.80
CA GLY A 152 20.91 3.90 -10.70
C GLY A 152 20.31 4.18 -12.08
N ASN A 153 19.07 3.77 -12.38
CA ASN A 153 18.41 4.16 -13.63
C ASN A 153 17.78 5.57 -13.49
N ASP A 154 18.63 6.57 -13.24
CA ASP A 154 18.23 7.95 -13.00
C ASP A 154 17.60 8.59 -14.25
N LYS A 155 17.96 8.09 -15.45
CA LYS A 155 17.34 8.54 -16.70
C LYS A 155 15.86 8.24 -16.71
N LEU A 156 15.45 6.99 -16.48
CA LEU A 156 14.05 6.60 -16.47
C LEU A 156 13.29 7.25 -15.32
N ALA A 157 13.87 7.34 -14.12
CA ALA A 157 13.31 8.06 -12.99
C ALA A 157 13.05 9.54 -13.34
N GLY A 158 13.99 10.20 -14.00
CA GLY A 158 13.85 11.58 -14.46
C GLY A 158 12.75 11.77 -15.52
N GLU A 159 12.59 10.82 -16.43
CA GLU A 159 11.51 10.84 -17.42
C GLU A 159 10.14 10.65 -16.74
N ILE A 160 10.03 9.74 -15.78
CA ILE A 160 8.83 9.54 -14.95
C ILE A 160 8.49 10.82 -14.17
N ASN A 161 9.47 11.46 -13.55
CA ASN A 161 9.28 12.71 -12.80
C ASN A 161 8.75 13.84 -13.69
N LYS A 162 9.27 13.99 -14.90
CA LYS A 162 8.75 14.95 -15.89
C LYS A 162 7.30 14.67 -16.24
N ALA A 163 6.97 13.41 -16.50
CA ALA A 163 5.59 13.01 -16.80
C ALA A 163 4.64 13.26 -15.61
N LEU A 164 5.04 12.93 -14.39
CA LEU A 164 4.25 13.21 -13.18
C LEU A 164 4.02 14.71 -12.99
N ALA A 165 5.05 15.54 -13.21
CA ALA A 165 4.93 16.99 -13.12
C ALA A 165 3.97 17.55 -14.18
N GLU A 166 4.00 17.02 -15.41
CA GLU A 166 3.10 17.40 -16.48
C GLU A 166 1.65 17.00 -16.17
N LEU A 167 1.42 15.79 -15.68
CA LEU A 167 0.09 15.32 -15.26
C LEU A 167 -0.50 16.18 -14.13
N LYS A 168 0.32 16.61 -13.18
CA LYS A 168 -0.11 17.52 -12.11
C LYS A 168 -0.42 18.92 -12.67
N LYS A 169 0.41 19.42 -13.60
CA LYS A 169 0.26 20.77 -14.18
C LYS A 169 -0.98 20.90 -15.07
N ASN A 170 -1.30 19.86 -15.86
CA ASN A 170 -2.40 19.88 -16.80
C ASN A 170 -3.75 19.41 -16.21
N GLY A 171 -3.78 19.03 -14.92
CA GLY A 171 -4.97 18.60 -14.20
C GLY A 171 -5.38 17.14 -14.45
N GLU A 172 -4.65 16.38 -15.26
CA GLU A 172 -4.95 14.96 -15.48
C GLU A 172 -4.74 14.13 -14.21
N TYR A 173 -3.74 14.48 -13.40
CA TYR A 173 -3.53 13.84 -12.09
C TYR A 173 -4.76 13.96 -11.20
N ASP A 174 -5.36 15.14 -11.11
CA ASP A 174 -6.54 15.37 -10.27
C ASP A 174 -7.77 14.61 -10.77
N LYS A 175 -7.93 14.47 -12.09
CA LYS A 175 -8.98 13.65 -12.69
C LYS A 175 -8.81 12.17 -12.34
N ILE A 176 -7.59 11.63 -12.47
CA ILE A 176 -7.26 10.25 -12.09
C ILE A 176 -7.52 10.05 -10.58
N TYR A 177 -7.03 10.96 -9.75
CA TYR A 177 -7.24 10.93 -8.32
C TYR A 177 -8.73 10.88 -7.96
N LYS A 178 -9.53 11.78 -8.55
CA LYS A 178 -10.98 11.84 -8.34
C LYS A 178 -11.69 10.56 -8.78
N THR A 179 -11.23 9.95 -9.87
CA THR A 179 -11.80 8.69 -10.39
C THR A 179 -11.66 7.54 -9.38
N TRP A 180 -10.51 7.44 -8.71
CA TRP A 180 -10.20 6.31 -7.85
C TRP A 180 -10.48 6.55 -6.37
N PHE A 181 -10.36 7.77 -5.90
CA PHE A 181 -10.44 8.12 -4.47
C PHE A 181 -11.57 9.10 -4.12
N GLY A 182 -12.33 9.55 -5.10
CA GLY A 182 -13.38 10.55 -4.91
C GLY A 182 -12.84 11.98 -4.81
N GLU A 183 -13.68 12.92 -4.39
CA GLU A 183 -13.25 14.32 -4.28
C GLU A 183 -12.22 14.52 -3.17
N VAL A 184 -11.19 15.29 -3.48
CA VAL A 184 -10.20 15.73 -2.48
C VAL A 184 -10.95 16.57 -1.43
N LYS A 185 -11.10 16.03 -0.23
CA LYS A 185 -11.52 16.85 0.91
C LYS A 185 -10.37 17.83 1.19
N LYS A 186 -10.61 19.11 0.88
CA LYS A 186 -9.69 20.21 1.21
C LYS A 186 -9.65 20.42 2.72
#